data_a20348ef8ad2b8de42a853837edda503
#
_entry.id   a20348ef8ad2b8de42a853837edda503
#
_cell.length_a   1.000
_cell.length_b   1.000
_cell.length_c   1.000
_cell.angle_alpha   90.00
_cell.angle_beta   90.00
_cell.angle_gamma   90.00
#
_symmetry.space_group_name_H-M   'P 1'
#
loop_
_entity.id
_entity.type
_entity.pdbx_description
1 polymer ?
#
loop_
_entity_poly.entity_id
_entity_poly.type
_entity_poly.pdbx_seq_one_letter_code
_entity_poly.pdbx_strand_id
1 'polypeptide(L)'
;MRIGRGHARHHHGELLQGAFRDACGAPRHGLVTLLMPGAGTRAVFVPDPSADAVTVVPAGRVKAERAARLTADAVGAGPGGRVELAGAVPVGLGMGSSTGDVVATIRAVADAAGVTPTARVVARLAVAAEAACDPTMFDDRPLLFAHRDGHVLEELGPALPAVRVLGCVTGGGRPVDTLAAVRSYDDADVAAFEHLRDLLRRAVAHRDAALLGAVATASARRHRPGPELELLIGIARDSGAVGVQVAHSGNVAGLLFDPARAQSLHRAAAALDAHGLPVTSVFGTEHEPSGGRQWTTTSARPSAGPTSYASTSA
;
A
#
# COMPACT_ATOMS: atom_id res chain seq x y z
N MET A 1 18.72 -28.54 -2.88
CA MET A 1 17.52 -27.76 -2.53
C MET A 1 17.55 -26.48 -3.30
N ARG A 2 16.39 -26.02 -3.81
CA ARG A 2 16.27 -24.80 -4.61
C ARG A 2 16.02 -23.60 -3.67
N ILE A 3 16.80 -22.53 -3.82
CA ILE A 3 16.54 -21.25 -3.18
C ILE A 3 15.37 -20.58 -3.91
N GLY A 4 14.36 -20.17 -3.15
CA GLY A 4 13.20 -19.47 -3.71
C GLY A 4 13.33 -17.97 -3.63
N ARG A 5 12.69 -17.26 -4.58
CA ARG A 5 12.68 -15.81 -4.68
C ARG A 5 11.26 -15.30 -4.83
N GLY A 6 10.94 -14.22 -4.13
CA GLY A 6 9.65 -13.57 -4.19
C GLY A 6 9.77 -12.06 -4.22
N HIS A 7 8.78 -11.41 -4.81
CA HIS A 7 8.67 -9.97 -4.87
C HIS A 7 7.21 -9.57 -4.69
N ALA A 8 6.98 -8.43 -4.01
CA ALA A 8 5.67 -7.79 -3.93
C ALA A 8 5.84 -6.28 -4.07
N ARG A 9 4.92 -5.63 -4.78
CA ARG A 9 4.89 -4.17 -4.86
C ARG A 9 4.41 -3.56 -3.55
N HIS A 10 4.80 -2.33 -3.31
CA HIS A 10 4.22 -1.46 -2.30
C HIS A 10 3.14 -0.57 -2.91
N HIS A 11 2.40 0.10 -2.05
CA HIS A 11 1.37 1.05 -2.46
C HIS A 11 1.52 2.38 -1.69
N HIS A 12 0.76 3.38 -2.10
CA HIS A 12 0.74 4.69 -1.47
C HIS A 12 -0.69 5.05 -1.06
N GLY A 13 -1.27 4.24 -0.17
CA GLY A 13 -2.65 4.42 0.28
C GLY A 13 -3.70 4.01 -0.77
N GLU A 14 -4.93 4.50 -0.59
CA GLU A 14 -6.11 4.05 -1.32
C GLU A 14 -6.85 5.19 -2.00
N LEU A 15 -7.35 4.90 -3.20
CA LEU A 15 -8.21 5.79 -3.97
C LEU A 15 -9.67 5.71 -3.51
N LEU A 16 -10.09 4.54 -3.08
CA LEU A 16 -11.44 4.29 -2.55
C LEU A 16 -11.34 3.23 -1.47
N GLN A 17 -12.05 3.46 -0.35
CA GLN A 17 -12.10 2.51 0.76
C GLN A 17 -13.39 2.69 1.55
N GLY A 18 -14.03 1.58 1.92
CA GLY A 18 -15.30 1.63 2.61
C GLY A 18 -15.99 0.27 2.67
N ALA A 19 -17.32 0.28 2.67
CA ALA A 19 -18.15 -0.91 2.61
C ALA A 19 -18.91 -0.99 1.29
N PHE A 20 -18.87 -2.17 0.66
CA PHE A 20 -19.43 -2.42 -0.67
C PHE A 20 -20.21 -3.73 -0.67
N ARG A 21 -21.23 -3.84 -1.49
CA ARG A 21 -21.99 -5.10 -1.63
C ARG A 21 -21.24 -6.07 -2.54
N ASP A 22 -21.12 -7.30 -2.10
CA ASP A 22 -20.65 -8.41 -2.93
C ASP A 22 -21.74 -8.90 -3.90
N ALA A 23 -21.43 -9.90 -4.71
CA ALA A 23 -22.38 -10.48 -5.69
C ALA A 23 -23.66 -11.06 -5.05
N CYS A 24 -23.63 -11.38 -3.75
CA CYS A 24 -24.79 -11.86 -2.99
C CYS A 24 -25.53 -10.73 -2.27
N GLY A 25 -25.11 -9.46 -2.43
CA GLY A 25 -25.67 -8.29 -1.76
C GLY A 25 -25.17 -8.07 -0.33
N ALA A 26 -24.27 -8.90 0.19
CA ALA A 26 -23.71 -8.76 1.52
C ALA A 26 -22.66 -7.64 1.58
N PRO A 27 -22.66 -6.80 2.64
CA PRO A 27 -21.67 -5.75 2.78
C PRO A 27 -20.29 -6.33 3.10
N ARG A 28 -19.25 -5.84 2.41
CA ARG A 28 -17.85 -6.21 2.59
C ARG A 28 -16.99 -4.96 2.73
N HIS A 29 -16.01 -5.02 3.61
CA HIS A 29 -14.96 -3.99 3.65
C HIS A 29 -14.09 -4.11 2.40
N GLY A 30 -14.06 -3.08 1.59
CA GLY A 30 -13.34 -3.06 0.32
C GLY A 30 -12.46 -1.84 0.15
N LEU A 31 -11.43 -1.98 -0.69
CA LEU A 31 -10.53 -0.88 -1.05
C LEU A 31 -10.00 -1.02 -2.47
N VAL A 32 -9.63 0.12 -3.03
CA VAL A 32 -8.90 0.24 -4.30
C VAL A 32 -7.57 0.91 -4.02
N THR A 33 -6.50 0.14 -4.12
CA THR A 33 -5.16 0.54 -3.71
C THR A 33 -4.42 1.27 -4.83
N LEU A 34 -3.66 2.30 -4.46
CA LEU A 34 -2.78 3.03 -5.37
C LEU A 34 -1.38 2.41 -5.34
N LEU A 35 -1.08 1.53 -6.29
CA LEU A 35 0.21 0.85 -6.38
C LEU A 35 1.33 1.82 -6.75
N MET A 36 2.50 1.64 -6.14
CA MET A 36 3.71 2.39 -6.45
C MET A 36 4.56 1.66 -7.50
N PRO A 37 4.99 2.32 -8.57
CA PRO A 37 5.93 1.74 -9.51
C PRO A 37 7.32 1.60 -8.87
N GLY A 38 7.99 0.46 -9.12
CA GLY A 38 9.40 0.24 -8.73
C GLY A 38 9.65 0.01 -7.24
N ALA A 39 8.75 0.37 -6.35
CA ALA A 39 8.89 0.12 -4.91
C ALA A 39 8.28 -1.23 -4.52
N GLY A 40 8.99 -1.98 -3.68
CA GLY A 40 8.49 -3.29 -3.26
C GLY A 40 9.38 -3.96 -2.21
N THR A 41 8.90 -5.10 -1.69
CA THR A 41 9.68 -6.03 -0.88
C THR A 41 10.19 -7.17 -1.76
N ARG A 42 11.45 -7.55 -1.58
CA ARG A 42 12.04 -8.78 -2.10
C ARG A 42 12.23 -9.76 -0.96
N ALA A 43 11.96 -11.03 -1.22
CA ALA A 43 12.20 -12.13 -0.30
C ALA A 43 13.09 -13.18 -0.95
N VAL A 44 14.02 -13.71 -0.17
CA VAL A 44 14.82 -14.90 -0.52
C VAL A 44 14.56 -15.95 0.54
N PHE A 45 14.10 -17.12 0.12
CA PHE A 45 13.88 -18.25 1.02
C PHE A 45 14.92 -19.34 0.77
N VAL A 46 15.63 -19.74 1.82
CA VAL A 46 16.57 -20.84 1.84
C VAL A 46 15.96 -21.95 2.69
N PRO A 47 15.51 -23.07 2.08
CA PRO A 47 14.98 -24.21 2.83
C PRO A 47 16.05 -24.86 3.68
N ASP A 48 15.71 -25.29 4.90
CA ASP A 48 16.56 -26.05 5.80
C ASP A 48 15.76 -27.25 6.36
N PRO A 49 16.00 -28.47 5.88
CA PRO A 49 15.31 -29.68 6.33
C PRO A 49 15.63 -30.07 7.77
N SER A 50 16.74 -29.55 8.32
CA SER A 50 17.16 -29.86 9.71
C SER A 50 16.49 -28.92 10.73
N ALA A 51 15.85 -27.84 10.26
CA ALA A 51 15.15 -26.89 11.13
C ALA A 51 13.64 -27.24 11.24
N ASP A 52 13.10 -27.07 12.44
CA ASP A 52 11.68 -27.33 12.73
C ASP A 52 10.75 -26.13 12.44
N ALA A 53 11.33 -24.98 12.08
CA ALA A 53 10.58 -23.75 11.82
C ALA A 53 11.30 -22.84 10.83
N VAL A 54 10.52 -21.90 10.24
CA VAL A 54 11.08 -20.81 9.42
C VAL A 54 11.46 -19.64 10.29
N THR A 55 12.67 -19.11 10.09
CA THR A 55 13.12 -17.83 10.65
C THR A 55 13.05 -16.72 9.61
N VAL A 56 12.75 -15.48 10.03
CA VAL A 56 12.67 -14.32 9.14
C VAL A 56 13.66 -13.24 9.57
N VAL A 57 14.37 -12.66 8.61
CA VAL A 57 15.30 -11.55 8.80
C VAL A 57 14.83 -10.35 7.98
N PRO A 58 14.69 -9.17 8.59
CA PRO A 58 14.97 -8.84 10.00
C PRO A 58 13.97 -9.48 10.96
N ALA A 59 14.40 -9.72 12.20
CA ALA A 59 13.55 -10.30 13.23
C ALA A 59 12.30 -9.46 13.54
N GLY A 60 11.27 -10.10 14.12
CA GLY A 60 10.02 -9.45 14.48
C GLY A 60 8.99 -9.35 13.33
N ARG A 61 9.24 -9.99 12.20
CA ARG A 61 8.30 -10.09 11.07
C ARG A 61 7.32 -11.26 11.23
N VAL A 62 6.60 -11.27 12.35
CA VAL A 62 5.72 -12.40 12.75
C VAL A 62 4.69 -12.78 11.68
N LYS A 63 4.14 -11.80 10.95
CA LYS A 63 3.19 -12.07 9.86
C LYS A 63 3.86 -12.78 8.69
N ALA A 64 5.10 -12.42 8.35
CA ALA A 64 5.88 -13.11 7.31
C ALA A 64 6.28 -14.53 7.74
N GLU A 65 6.63 -14.75 9.02
CA GLU A 65 6.88 -16.09 9.57
C GLU A 65 5.64 -16.98 9.44
N ARG A 66 4.47 -16.44 9.84
CA ARG A 66 3.19 -17.12 9.68
C ARG A 66 2.86 -17.43 8.21
N ALA A 67 3.13 -16.48 7.32
CA ALA A 67 2.93 -16.66 5.87
C ALA A 67 3.84 -17.76 5.30
N ALA A 68 5.11 -17.80 5.72
CA ALA A 68 6.04 -18.84 5.31
C ALA A 68 5.54 -20.23 5.71
N ARG A 69 5.13 -20.40 6.98
CA ARG A 69 4.58 -21.67 7.48
C ARG A 69 3.33 -22.09 6.71
N LEU A 70 2.32 -21.19 6.59
CA LEU A 70 1.10 -21.50 5.86
C LEU A 70 1.35 -21.87 4.40
N THR A 71 2.35 -21.24 3.78
CA THR A 71 2.73 -21.56 2.40
C THR A 71 3.44 -22.90 2.31
N ALA A 72 4.40 -23.20 3.21
CA ALA A 72 5.07 -24.48 3.26
C ALA A 72 4.07 -25.62 3.42
N ASP A 73 3.11 -25.49 4.34
CA ASP A 73 2.03 -26.47 4.51
C ASP A 73 1.20 -26.62 3.22
N ALA A 74 0.85 -25.53 2.55
CA ALA A 74 0.02 -25.56 1.35
C ALA A 74 0.70 -26.20 0.12
N VAL A 75 2.04 -26.10 0.04
CA VAL A 75 2.82 -26.69 -1.08
C VAL A 75 3.46 -28.03 -0.73
N GLY A 76 3.23 -28.56 0.49
CA GLY A 76 3.83 -29.82 0.96
C GLY A 76 5.35 -29.74 1.15
N ALA A 77 5.88 -28.55 1.46
CA ALA A 77 7.30 -28.36 1.76
C ALA A 77 7.62 -28.66 3.22
N GLY A 78 8.92 -28.87 3.53
CA GLY A 78 9.38 -29.04 4.91
C GLY A 78 9.15 -27.78 5.76
N PRO A 79 9.08 -27.92 7.11
CA PRO A 79 8.70 -26.85 8.01
C PRO A 79 9.80 -25.80 8.22
N GLY A 80 11.05 -26.09 7.90
CA GLY A 80 12.22 -25.31 8.25
C GLY A 80 12.83 -24.51 7.11
N GLY A 81 13.47 -23.41 7.48
CA GLY A 81 14.19 -22.55 6.54
C GLY A 81 14.41 -21.14 7.05
N ARG A 82 14.98 -20.29 6.18
CA ARG A 82 15.25 -18.89 6.45
C ARG A 82 14.73 -18.00 5.33
N VAL A 83 13.94 -17.00 5.68
CA VAL A 83 13.52 -15.93 4.78
C VAL A 83 14.33 -14.66 5.06
N GLU A 84 14.91 -14.08 4.02
CA GLU A 84 15.53 -12.75 4.09
C GLU A 84 14.67 -11.75 3.33
N LEU A 85 14.26 -10.68 4.01
CA LEU A 85 13.42 -9.63 3.48
C LEU A 85 14.21 -8.35 3.26
N ALA A 86 14.03 -7.74 2.09
CA ALA A 86 14.54 -6.41 1.77
C ALA A 86 13.40 -5.55 1.22
N GLY A 87 12.88 -4.63 2.04
CA GLY A 87 11.80 -3.71 1.67
C GLY A 87 12.30 -2.30 1.39
N ALA A 88 11.66 -1.61 0.46
CA ALA A 88 12.04 -0.26 0.03
C ALA A 88 11.34 0.87 0.82
N VAL A 89 10.34 0.56 1.65
CA VAL A 89 9.55 1.57 2.40
C VAL A 89 9.61 1.35 3.90
N PRO A 90 9.50 2.42 4.69
CA PRO A 90 9.44 2.33 6.16
C PRO A 90 8.21 1.54 6.62
N VAL A 91 8.38 0.82 7.74
CA VAL A 91 7.31 0.06 8.37
C VAL A 91 6.36 0.99 9.12
N GLY A 92 5.04 0.72 9.04
CA GLY A 92 4.04 1.40 9.87
C GLY A 92 3.56 2.75 9.33
N LEU A 93 3.98 3.18 8.13
CA LEU A 93 3.50 4.41 7.51
C LEU A 93 2.24 4.24 6.64
N GLY A 94 1.75 3.01 6.46
CA GLY A 94 0.59 2.74 5.59
C GLY A 94 0.93 2.65 4.10
N MET A 95 2.17 2.23 3.80
CA MET A 95 2.66 2.02 2.44
C MET A 95 2.70 0.54 2.04
N GLY A 96 1.96 -0.32 2.74
CA GLY A 96 1.87 -1.75 2.42
C GLY A 96 3.12 -2.56 2.75
N SER A 97 4.01 -2.09 3.63
CA SER A 97 5.23 -2.83 4.00
C SER A 97 4.93 -4.22 4.58
N SER A 98 3.91 -4.33 5.44
CA SER A 98 3.50 -5.61 6.04
C SER A 98 2.99 -6.59 4.97
N THR A 99 2.04 -6.17 4.15
CA THR A 99 1.50 -6.99 3.07
C THR A 99 2.58 -7.31 2.03
N GLY A 100 3.48 -6.36 1.75
CA GLY A 100 4.65 -6.59 0.88
C GLY A 100 5.55 -7.71 1.40
N ASP A 101 5.88 -7.70 2.69
CA ASP A 101 6.69 -8.76 3.33
C ASP A 101 5.98 -10.12 3.24
N VAL A 102 4.68 -10.16 3.56
CA VAL A 102 3.85 -11.38 3.52
C VAL A 102 3.77 -11.96 2.10
N VAL A 103 3.41 -11.13 1.11
CA VAL A 103 3.25 -11.59 -0.29
C VAL A 103 4.57 -12.01 -0.90
N ALA A 104 5.66 -11.26 -0.66
CA ALA A 104 6.99 -11.64 -1.12
C ALA A 104 7.44 -12.97 -0.50
N THR A 105 7.16 -13.19 0.79
CA THR A 105 7.45 -14.45 1.49
C THR A 105 6.69 -15.62 0.89
N ILE A 106 5.36 -15.48 0.69
CA ILE A 106 4.54 -16.52 0.06
C ILE A 106 5.12 -16.91 -1.30
N ARG A 107 5.44 -15.93 -2.14
CA ARG A 107 6.04 -16.16 -3.47
C ARG A 107 7.40 -16.84 -3.38
N ALA A 108 8.26 -16.48 -2.40
CA ALA A 108 9.58 -17.08 -2.23
C ALA A 108 9.51 -18.54 -1.77
N VAL A 109 8.66 -18.84 -0.79
CA VAL A 109 8.49 -20.24 -0.30
C VAL A 109 7.90 -21.13 -1.40
N ALA A 110 6.88 -20.65 -2.11
CA ALA A 110 6.28 -21.39 -3.22
C ALA A 110 7.29 -21.60 -4.37
N ASP A 111 8.10 -20.58 -4.72
CA ASP A 111 9.15 -20.70 -5.75
C ASP A 111 10.20 -21.77 -5.36
N ALA A 112 10.61 -21.84 -4.09
CA ALA A 112 11.53 -22.88 -3.63
C ALA A 112 10.97 -24.30 -3.84
N ALA A 113 9.65 -24.47 -3.70
CA ALA A 113 8.94 -25.72 -3.98
C ALA A 113 8.66 -25.94 -5.49
N GLY A 114 9.03 -25.02 -6.37
CA GLY A 114 8.75 -25.10 -7.81
C GLY A 114 7.30 -24.77 -8.18
N VAL A 115 6.55 -24.11 -7.30
CA VAL A 115 5.13 -23.79 -7.48
C VAL A 115 4.97 -22.29 -7.76
N THR A 116 4.13 -21.94 -8.73
CA THR A 116 3.71 -20.56 -8.98
C THR A 116 2.23 -20.39 -8.57
N PRO A 117 1.95 -19.87 -7.37
CA PRO A 117 0.57 -19.70 -6.91
C PRO A 117 -0.13 -18.59 -7.69
N THR A 118 -1.42 -18.77 -7.97
CA THR A 118 -2.24 -17.70 -8.54
C THR A 118 -2.41 -16.55 -7.54
N ALA A 119 -2.66 -15.32 -8.01
CA ALA A 119 -2.91 -14.16 -7.16
C ALA A 119 -4.03 -14.41 -6.12
N ARG A 120 -5.07 -15.16 -6.49
CA ARG A 120 -6.17 -15.56 -5.58
C ARG A 120 -5.71 -16.49 -4.46
N VAL A 121 -4.78 -17.40 -4.72
CA VAL A 121 -4.18 -18.26 -3.68
C VAL A 121 -3.30 -17.43 -2.77
N VAL A 122 -2.47 -16.55 -3.32
CA VAL A 122 -1.63 -15.62 -2.54
C VAL A 122 -2.49 -14.75 -1.62
N ALA A 123 -3.59 -14.20 -2.13
CA ALA A 123 -4.50 -13.36 -1.34
C ALA A 123 -5.09 -14.12 -0.14
N ARG A 124 -5.54 -15.36 -0.32
CA ARG A 124 -6.07 -16.19 0.78
C ARG A 124 -5.01 -16.51 1.83
N LEU A 125 -3.80 -16.86 1.41
CA LEU A 125 -2.69 -17.11 2.33
C LEU A 125 -2.29 -15.83 3.07
N ALA A 126 -2.27 -14.68 2.40
CA ALA A 126 -1.95 -13.41 3.01
C ALA A 126 -2.98 -13.01 4.07
N VAL A 127 -4.29 -13.09 3.78
CA VAL A 127 -5.34 -12.82 4.78
C VAL A 127 -5.25 -13.79 5.95
N ALA A 128 -4.98 -15.08 5.70
CA ALA A 128 -4.78 -16.05 6.78
C ALA A 128 -3.55 -15.70 7.65
N ALA A 129 -2.52 -15.07 7.07
CA ALA A 129 -1.33 -14.68 7.80
C ALA A 129 -1.49 -13.37 8.60
N GLU A 130 -2.21 -12.37 8.08
CA GLU A 130 -2.23 -11.01 8.66
C GLU A 130 -3.63 -10.45 8.95
N ALA A 131 -4.70 -11.24 8.78
CA ALA A 131 -6.12 -10.92 9.00
C ALA A 131 -6.73 -9.88 8.05
N ALA A 132 -5.92 -9.06 7.40
CA ALA A 132 -6.32 -8.14 6.34
C ALA A 132 -5.09 -7.85 5.48
N CYS A 133 -5.24 -7.83 4.15
CA CYS A 133 -4.12 -7.56 3.24
C CYS A 133 -4.54 -6.65 2.09
N ASP A 134 -3.59 -5.84 1.61
CA ASP A 134 -3.80 -5.03 0.41
C ASP A 134 -3.64 -5.89 -0.85
N PRO A 135 -4.31 -5.54 -1.98
CA PRO A 135 -4.32 -6.38 -3.19
C PRO A 135 -3.03 -6.34 -4.02
N THR A 136 -1.86 -6.21 -3.38
CA THR A 136 -0.56 -6.06 -4.06
C THR A 136 -0.12 -7.30 -4.84
N MET A 137 -0.80 -8.44 -4.66
CA MET A 137 -0.59 -9.64 -5.45
C MET A 137 -1.26 -9.58 -6.85
N PHE A 138 -2.20 -8.63 -7.06
CA PHE A 138 -2.87 -8.37 -8.34
C PHE A 138 -2.28 -7.12 -8.98
N ASP A 139 -1.00 -7.18 -9.30
CA ASP A 139 -0.19 -6.04 -9.75
C ASP A 139 -0.38 -5.70 -11.25
N ASP A 140 -1.29 -6.35 -11.94
CA ASP A 140 -1.57 -6.18 -13.37
C ASP A 140 -2.76 -5.24 -13.67
N ARG A 141 -3.68 -5.01 -12.71
CA ARG A 141 -4.89 -4.20 -12.95
C ARG A 141 -5.49 -3.59 -11.69
N PRO A 142 -6.23 -2.46 -11.80
CA PRO A 142 -6.97 -1.90 -10.68
C PRO A 142 -8.21 -2.73 -10.38
N LEU A 143 -8.44 -2.98 -9.08
CA LEU A 143 -9.59 -3.75 -8.64
C LEU A 143 -10.10 -3.26 -7.28
N LEU A 144 -11.39 -3.46 -7.04
CA LEU A 144 -12.00 -3.34 -5.71
C LEU A 144 -11.83 -4.68 -4.99
N PHE A 145 -11.18 -4.67 -3.85
CA PHE A 145 -10.75 -5.87 -3.14
C PHE A 145 -11.32 -5.92 -1.71
N ALA A 146 -11.94 -7.03 -1.36
CA ALA A 146 -12.36 -7.32 0.01
C ALA A 146 -11.14 -7.73 0.85
N HIS A 147 -10.46 -6.76 1.42
CA HIS A 147 -9.13 -6.92 2.04
C HIS A 147 -9.13 -7.80 3.30
N ARG A 148 -10.28 -7.99 3.95
CA ARG A 148 -10.43 -8.90 5.09
C ARG A 148 -10.86 -10.31 4.70
N ASP A 149 -11.47 -10.46 3.52
CA ASP A 149 -11.98 -11.72 3.01
C ASP A 149 -11.02 -12.35 1.96
N GLY A 150 -10.08 -11.59 1.44
CA GLY A 150 -9.06 -12.07 0.50
C GLY A 150 -9.61 -12.35 -0.91
N HIS A 151 -10.67 -11.65 -1.35
CA HIS A 151 -11.22 -11.85 -2.70
C HIS A 151 -11.53 -10.54 -3.42
N VAL A 152 -11.53 -10.60 -4.74
CA VAL A 152 -11.86 -9.49 -5.63
C VAL A 152 -13.37 -9.31 -5.66
N LEU A 153 -13.85 -8.11 -5.34
CA LEU A 153 -15.26 -7.72 -5.51
C LEU A 153 -15.53 -7.30 -6.95
N GLU A 154 -14.56 -6.63 -7.59
CA GLU A 154 -14.69 -6.14 -8.96
C GLU A 154 -13.34 -5.85 -9.60
N GLU A 155 -13.19 -6.19 -10.88
CA GLU A 155 -12.12 -5.69 -11.74
C GLU A 155 -12.60 -4.41 -12.43
N LEU A 156 -11.92 -3.27 -12.15
CA LEU A 156 -12.40 -1.95 -12.58
C LEU A 156 -12.03 -1.61 -14.03
N GLY A 157 -11.07 -2.34 -14.61
CA GLY A 157 -10.63 -2.13 -15.98
C GLY A 157 -9.14 -2.43 -16.17
N PRO A 158 -8.58 -2.11 -17.35
CA PRO A 158 -7.19 -2.45 -17.67
C PRO A 158 -6.17 -1.57 -16.94
N ALA A 159 -6.50 -0.31 -16.63
CA ALA A 159 -5.62 0.63 -15.94
C ALA A 159 -6.41 1.76 -15.29
N LEU A 160 -5.85 2.37 -14.23
CA LEU A 160 -6.34 3.63 -13.68
C LEU A 160 -6.13 4.78 -14.67
N PRO A 161 -6.93 5.86 -14.59
CA PRO A 161 -6.57 7.12 -15.22
C PRO A 161 -5.16 7.55 -14.84
N ALA A 162 -4.44 8.13 -15.80
CA ALA A 162 -3.09 8.63 -15.56
C ALA A 162 -3.12 9.80 -14.56
N VAL A 163 -2.35 9.67 -13.48
CA VAL A 163 -2.13 10.75 -12.51
C VAL A 163 -0.67 10.77 -12.06
N ARG A 164 -0.18 11.97 -11.73
CA ARG A 164 1.05 12.16 -10.95
C ARG A 164 0.69 12.32 -9.48
N VAL A 165 1.41 11.64 -8.63
CA VAL A 165 1.19 11.62 -7.18
C VAL A 165 2.34 12.32 -6.49
N LEU A 166 2.03 13.32 -5.68
CA LEU A 166 2.95 13.94 -4.74
C LEU A 166 2.62 13.40 -3.35
N GLY A 167 3.40 12.44 -2.88
CA GLY A 167 3.20 11.77 -1.60
C GLY A 167 3.82 12.53 -0.44
N CYS A 168 3.12 12.60 0.69
CA CYS A 168 3.61 13.19 1.93
C CYS A 168 3.25 12.32 3.15
N VAL A 169 3.91 12.60 4.28
CA VAL A 169 3.59 12.00 5.58
C VAL A 169 2.75 12.96 6.39
N THR A 170 1.70 12.43 7.00
CA THR A 170 0.75 13.11 7.89
C THR A 170 0.90 12.61 9.33
N GLY A 171 0.18 13.19 10.29
CA GLY A 171 0.15 12.71 11.68
C GLY A 171 1.52 12.69 12.37
N GLY A 172 2.48 13.51 11.93
CA GLY A 172 3.84 13.54 12.47
C GLY A 172 4.63 12.24 12.27
N GLY A 173 4.22 11.38 11.32
CA GLY A 173 4.92 10.13 10.98
C GLY A 173 4.85 9.04 12.06
N ARG A 174 3.92 9.13 13.01
CA ARG A 174 3.77 8.13 14.07
C ARG A 174 3.18 6.84 13.50
N PRO A 175 3.79 5.67 13.77
CA PRO A 175 3.22 4.39 13.34
C PRO A 175 1.79 4.21 13.85
N VAL A 176 0.88 3.74 12.99
CA VAL A 176 -0.52 3.47 13.35
C VAL A 176 -0.71 1.96 13.47
N ASP A 177 -1.40 1.52 14.53
CA ASP A 177 -1.85 0.13 14.64
C ASP A 177 -3.02 -0.10 13.66
N THR A 178 -2.73 -0.83 12.60
CA THR A 178 -3.65 -1.08 11.49
C THR A 178 -4.81 -2.01 11.85
N LEU A 179 -4.73 -2.74 12.96
CA LEU A 179 -5.75 -3.72 13.38
C LEU A 179 -6.73 -3.14 14.43
N ALA A 180 -6.38 -2.02 15.08
CA ALA A 180 -7.08 -1.51 16.26
C ALA A 180 -8.49 -0.95 16.01
N ALA A 181 -8.86 -0.60 14.77
CA ALA A 181 -10.15 0.00 14.48
C ALA A 181 -10.89 -0.71 13.35
N VAL A 182 -11.75 -1.67 13.69
CA VAL A 182 -12.76 -2.14 12.74
C VAL A 182 -13.87 -1.09 12.70
N ARG A 183 -13.98 -0.35 11.61
CA ARG A 183 -15.07 0.59 11.40
C ARG A 183 -16.34 -0.18 11.05
N SER A 184 -17.44 0.11 11.73
CA SER A 184 -18.78 -0.32 11.31
C SER A 184 -19.35 0.68 10.32
N TYR A 185 -20.08 0.20 9.34
CA TYR A 185 -20.77 0.98 8.33
C TYR A 185 -22.26 0.65 8.37
N ASP A 186 -23.11 1.65 8.33
CA ASP A 186 -24.54 1.49 8.18
C ASP A 186 -24.96 1.44 6.69
N ASP A 187 -26.24 1.27 6.41
CA ASP A 187 -26.75 1.18 5.04
C ASP A 187 -26.58 2.51 4.28
N ALA A 188 -26.60 3.66 4.96
CA ALA A 188 -26.35 4.95 4.33
C ALA A 188 -24.88 5.11 3.91
N ASP A 189 -23.96 4.62 4.75
CA ASP A 189 -22.53 4.54 4.39
C ASP A 189 -22.31 3.64 3.18
N VAL A 190 -22.91 2.44 3.20
CA VAL A 190 -22.81 1.49 2.07
C VAL A 190 -23.33 2.13 0.78
N ALA A 191 -24.51 2.78 0.83
CA ALA A 191 -25.09 3.44 -0.35
C ALA A 191 -24.17 4.54 -0.88
N ALA A 192 -23.54 5.31 0.01
CA ALA A 192 -22.62 6.37 -0.38
C ALA A 192 -21.32 5.82 -0.98
N PHE A 193 -20.78 4.71 -0.47
CA PHE A 193 -19.60 4.06 -1.06
C PHE A 193 -19.91 3.37 -2.39
N GLU A 194 -21.11 2.79 -2.54
CA GLU A 194 -21.55 2.27 -3.84
C GLU A 194 -21.67 3.39 -4.89
N HIS A 195 -22.14 4.57 -4.51
CA HIS A 195 -22.14 5.73 -5.40
C HIS A 195 -20.71 6.13 -5.81
N LEU A 196 -19.74 6.14 -4.87
CA LEU A 196 -18.34 6.41 -5.20
C LEU A 196 -17.73 5.31 -6.09
N ARG A 197 -18.14 4.05 -5.91
CA ARG A 197 -17.76 2.93 -6.79
C ARG A 197 -18.23 3.16 -8.22
N ASP A 198 -19.48 3.62 -8.41
CA ASP A 198 -20.01 3.93 -9.75
C ASP A 198 -19.27 5.09 -10.40
N LEU A 199 -18.94 6.14 -9.64
CA LEU A 199 -18.11 7.24 -10.14
C LEU A 199 -16.70 6.76 -10.50
N LEU A 200 -16.10 5.85 -9.72
CA LEU A 200 -14.79 5.28 -10.02
C LEU A 200 -14.80 4.45 -11.30
N ARG A 201 -15.84 3.63 -11.53
CA ARG A 201 -16.05 2.90 -12.80
C ARG A 201 -16.04 3.86 -13.99
N ARG A 202 -16.76 4.98 -13.86
CA ARG A 202 -16.82 6.02 -14.90
C ARG A 202 -15.45 6.68 -15.11
N ALA A 203 -14.74 7.02 -14.03
CA ALA A 203 -13.40 7.58 -14.10
C ALA A 203 -12.44 6.65 -14.88
N VAL A 204 -12.48 5.35 -14.59
CA VAL A 204 -11.65 4.35 -15.27
C VAL A 204 -12.06 4.19 -16.73
N ALA A 205 -13.36 4.06 -17.02
CA ALA A 205 -13.87 3.87 -18.38
C ALA A 205 -13.55 5.05 -19.31
N HIS A 206 -13.59 6.28 -18.78
CA HIS A 206 -13.31 7.51 -19.55
C HIS A 206 -11.89 8.04 -19.39
N ARG A 207 -11.03 7.36 -18.63
CA ARG A 207 -9.66 7.81 -18.28
C ARG A 207 -9.65 9.23 -17.69
N ASP A 208 -10.64 9.53 -16.85
CA ASP A 208 -10.88 10.84 -16.27
C ASP A 208 -10.12 10.99 -14.94
N ALA A 209 -8.97 11.68 -14.99
CA ALA A 209 -8.16 11.96 -13.81
C ALA A 209 -8.86 12.89 -12.81
N ALA A 210 -9.68 13.83 -13.28
CA ALA A 210 -10.40 14.76 -12.42
C ALA A 210 -11.48 14.04 -11.61
N LEU A 211 -12.24 13.14 -12.25
CA LEU A 211 -13.24 12.31 -11.58
C LEU A 211 -12.59 11.33 -10.61
N LEU A 212 -11.43 10.72 -10.98
CA LEU A 212 -10.65 9.87 -10.07
C LEU A 212 -10.24 10.65 -8.80
N GLY A 213 -9.71 11.85 -8.96
CA GLY A 213 -9.31 12.71 -7.86
C GLY A 213 -10.48 13.11 -6.95
N ALA A 214 -11.65 13.42 -7.55
CA ALA A 214 -12.87 13.71 -6.82
C ALA A 214 -13.35 12.53 -5.97
N VAL A 215 -13.32 11.30 -6.53
CA VAL A 215 -13.66 10.06 -5.81
C VAL A 215 -12.69 9.83 -4.66
N ALA A 216 -11.38 9.94 -4.89
CA ALA A 216 -10.37 9.75 -3.86
C ALA A 216 -10.55 10.75 -2.70
N THR A 217 -10.80 12.01 -3.00
CA THR A 217 -11.05 13.05 -2.00
C THR A 217 -12.33 12.78 -1.20
N ALA A 218 -13.41 12.38 -1.86
CA ALA A 218 -14.67 12.05 -1.20
C ALA A 218 -14.52 10.82 -0.29
N SER A 219 -13.78 9.79 -0.74
CA SER A 219 -13.43 8.62 0.07
C SER A 219 -12.59 9.01 1.28
N ALA A 220 -11.57 9.86 1.10
CA ALA A 220 -10.71 10.35 2.18
C ALA A 220 -11.51 11.09 3.26
N ARG A 221 -12.44 11.97 2.87
CA ARG A 221 -13.32 12.71 3.80
C ARG A 221 -14.20 11.79 4.63
N ARG A 222 -14.70 10.70 4.06
CA ARG A 222 -15.48 9.70 4.80
C ARG A 222 -14.62 8.87 5.74
N HIS A 223 -13.39 8.59 5.34
CA HIS A 223 -12.51 7.72 6.08
C HIS A 223 -11.72 8.43 7.19
N ARG A 224 -11.13 9.59 6.90
CA ARG A 224 -10.29 10.35 7.83
C ARG A 224 -10.65 11.84 7.85
N PRO A 225 -11.90 12.20 8.26
CA PRO A 225 -12.27 13.62 8.38
C PRO A 225 -11.37 14.31 9.42
N GLY A 226 -11.04 15.57 9.17
CA GLY A 226 -10.28 16.37 10.14
C GLY A 226 -9.52 17.51 9.50
N PRO A 227 -8.92 18.40 10.32
CA PRO A 227 -8.29 19.62 9.86
C PRO A 227 -7.08 19.38 8.95
N GLU A 228 -6.31 18.31 9.20
CA GLU A 228 -5.16 17.96 8.36
C GLU A 228 -5.57 17.54 6.95
N LEU A 229 -6.67 16.78 6.80
CA LEU A 229 -7.21 16.45 5.49
C LEU A 229 -7.74 17.71 4.76
N GLU A 230 -8.46 18.59 5.44
CA GLU A 230 -8.95 19.82 4.82
C GLU A 230 -7.79 20.76 4.44
N LEU A 231 -6.70 20.79 5.20
CA LEU A 231 -5.47 21.48 4.80
C LEU A 231 -4.91 20.90 3.50
N LEU A 232 -4.77 19.57 3.41
CA LEU A 232 -4.30 18.91 2.18
C LEU A 232 -5.20 19.20 0.98
N ILE A 233 -6.53 19.22 1.18
CA ILE A 233 -7.50 19.57 0.14
C ILE A 233 -7.36 21.04 -0.28
N GLY A 234 -7.10 21.96 0.66
CA GLY A 234 -6.79 23.35 0.38
C GLY A 234 -5.54 23.48 -0.49
N ILE A 235 -4.43 22.86 -0.08
CA ILE A 235 -3.18 22.85 -0.84
C ILE A 235 -3.40 22.24 -2.24
N ALA A 236 -4.13 21.13 -2.33
CA ALA A 236 -4.45 20.47 -3.61
C ALA A 236 -5.19 21.44 -4.56
N ARG A 237 -6.23 22.09 -4.09
CA ARG A 237 -7.02 23.06 -4.85
C ARG A 237 -6.14 24.23 -5.32
N ASP A 238 -5.37 24.83 -4.43
CA ASP A 238 -4.58 26.05 -4.70
C ASP A 238 -3.38 25.77 -5.61
N SER A 239 -2.92 24.51 -5.66
CA SER A 239 -1.86 24.03 -6.57
C SER A 239 -2.40 23.42 -7.87
N GLY A 240 -3.73 23.26 -8.03
CA GLY A 240 -4.33 22.69 -9.23
C GLY A 240 -4.26 21.16 -9.30
N ALA A 241 -4.09 20.48 -8.16
CA ALA A 241 -4.28 19.04 -8.06
C ALA A 241 -5.75 18.67 -8.27
N VAL A 242 -6.00 17.50 -8.83
CA VAL A 242 -7.34 16.99 -9.10
C VAL A 242 -7.99 16.34 -7.87
N GLY A 243 -7.21 16.03 -6.84
CA GLY A 243 -7.72 15.45 -5.60
C GLY A 243 -6.65 15.01 -4.62
N VAL A 244 -7.10 14.42 -3.51
CA VAL A 244 -6.28 13.91 -2.41
C VAL A 244 -6.66 12.47 -2.12
N GLN A 245 -5.68 11.60 -1.93
CA GLN A 245 -5.85 10.24 -1.40
C GLN A 245 -5.16 10.11 -0.04
N VAL A 246 -5.62 9.16 0.79
CA VAL A 246 -5.02 8.86 2.10
C VAL A 246 -4.89 7.36 2.30
N ALA A 247 -3.94 6.95 3.14
CA ALA A 247 -3.83 5.55 3.52
C ALA A 247 -5.03 5.10 4.36
N HIS A 248 -5.47 3.86 4.15
CA HIS A 248 -6.51 3.19 4.96
C HIS A 248 -6.06 3.12 6.43
N SER A 249 -4.86 2.65 6.63
CA SER A 249 -4.23 2.54 7.93
C SER A 249 -2.78 3.03 7.81
N GLY A 250 -2.50 4.22 8.36
CA GLY A 250 -1.18 4.80 8.27
C GLY A 250 -1.23 6.31 8.05
N ASN A 251 -0.06 6.89 7.87
CA ASN A 251 0.17 8.32 7.84
C ASN A 251 0.69 8.82 6.50
N VAL A 252 0.34 8.18 5.39
CA VAL A 252 0.64 8.73 4.07
C VAL A 252 -0.62 9.30 3.43
N ALA A 253 -0.42 10.40 2.73
CA ALA A 253 -1.39 11.02 1.86
C ALA A 253 -0.71 11.43 0.55
N GLY A 254 -1.47 11.57 -0.51
CA GLY A 254 -0.96 12.02 -1.81
C GLY A 254 -1.89 13.00 -2.47
N LEU A 255 -1.31 14.07 -3.04
CA LEU A 255 -1.99 14.97 -3.92
C LEU A 255 -1.91 14.41 -5.34
N LEU A 256 -3.06 14.29 -6.01
CA LEU A 256 -3.19 13.72 -7.34
C LEU A 256 -3.23 14.85 -8.37
N PHE A 257 -2.37 14.76 -9.39
CA PHE A 257 -2.30 15.74 -10.48
C PHE A 257 -2.58 15.07 -11.82
N ASP A 258 -3.32 15.74 -12.67
CA ASP A 258 -3.34 15.42 -14.09
C ASP A 258 -1.92 15.56 -14.66
N PRO A 259 -1.37 14.57 -15.38
CA PRO A 259 -0.03 14.65 -15.97
C PRO A 259 0.19 15.90 -16.83
N ALA A 260 -0.85 16.38 -17.53
CA ALA A 260 -0.81 17.60 -18.31
C ALA A 260 -0.62 18.87 -17.45
N ARG A 261 -0.88 18.80 -16.14
CA ARG A 261 -0.75 19.91 -15.17
C ARG A 261 0.35 19.69 -14.15
N ALA A 262 1.24 18.73 -14.35
CA ALA A 262 2.31 18.36 -13.41
C ALA A 262 3.31 19.48 -13.10
N GLN A 263 3.33 20.57 -13.88
CA GLN A 263 4.14 21.77 -13.62
C GLN A 263 3.85 22.44 -12.26
N SER A 264 2.69 22.15 -11.66
CA SER A 264 2.29 22.72 -10.36
C SER A 264 2.82 21.92 -9.15
N LEU A 265 3.43 20.75 -9.35
CA LEU A 265 3.94 19.90 -8.27
C LEU A 265 4.90 20.63 -7.32
N HIS A 266 5.77 21.50 -7.86
CA HIS A 266 6.73 22.25 -7.04
C HIS A 266 6.04 23.24 -6.07
N ARG A 267 4.91 23.87 -6.47
CA ARG A 267 4.14 24.75 -5.60
C ARG A 267 3.48 23.97 -4.47
N ALA A 268 2.92 22.81 -4.81
CA ALA A 268 2.32 21.92 -3.79
C ALA A 268 3.40 21.41 -2.83
N ALA A 269 4.57 21.02 -3.32
CA ALA A 269 5.68 20.56 -2.48
C ALA A 269 6.13 21.65 -1.50
N ALA A 270 6.29 22.88 -1.97
CA ALA A 270 6.64 24.02 -1.11
C ALA A 270 5.55 24.33 -0.07
N ALA A 271 4.27 24.22 -0.45
CA ALA A 271 3.16 24.42 0.48
C ALA A 271 3.09 23.30 1.55
N LEU A 272 3.30 22.04 1.17
CA LEU A 272 3.38 20.92 2.12
C LEU A 272 4.53 21.13 3.13
N ASP A 273 5.72 21.48 2.64
CA ASP A 273 6.89 21.74 3.48
C ASP A 273 6.65 22.89 4.46
N ALA A 274 6.05 23.99 4.01
CA ALA A 274 5.68 25.13 4.86
C ALA A 274 4.70 24.77 6.00
N HIS A 275 3.94 23.69 5.85
CA HIS A 275 3.01 23.17 6.88
C HIS A 275 3.58 21.97 7.64
N GLY A 276 4.87 21.64 7.48
CA GLY A 276 5.52 20.52 8.18
C GLY A 276 5.05 19.14 7.71
N LEU A 277 4.56 19.03 6.48
CA LEU A 277 4.14 17.77 5.84
C LEU A 277 5.23 17.33 4.84
N PRO A 278 6.23 16.53 5.26
CA PRO A 278 7.37 16.20 4.42
C PRO A 278 6.96 15.40 3.20
N VAL A 279 7.42 15.83 2.03
CA VAL A 279 7.25 15.10 0.79
C VAL A 279 8.15 13.86 0.79
N THR A 280 7.58 12.70 0.50
CA THR A 280 8.28 11.41 0.56
C THR A 280 8.43 10.73 -0.78
N SER A 281 7.56 11.05 -1.75
CA SER A 281 7.57 10.39 -3.05
C SER A 281 6.92 11.24 -4.14
N VAL A 282 7.40 11.06 -5.36
CA VAL A 282 6.75 11.54 -6.58
C VAL A 282 6.75 10.40 -7.59
N PHE A 283 5.57 10.00 -8.05
CA PHE A 283 5.44 8.91 -9.04
C PHE A 283 4.21 9.11 -9.92
N GLY A 284 4.10 8.33 -10.99
CA GLY A 284 2.93 8.28 -11.88
C GLY A 284 2.26 6.92 -11.87
N THR A 285 0.97 6.87 -12.20
CA THR A 285 0.22 5.63 -12.43
C THR A 285 0.38 5.11 -13.87
N GLU A 286 0.99 5.89 -14.74
CA GLU A 286 1.27 5.45 -16.11
C GLU A 286 2.25 4.28 -16.10
N HIS A 287 1.94 3.25 -16.87
CA HIS A 287 2.88 2.17 -17.14
C HIS A 287 3.93 2.73 -18.11
N GLU A 288 5.11 3.13 -17.60
CA GLU A 288 6.23 3.39 -18.50
C GLU A 288 6.67 2.05 -19.10
N PRO A 289 6.72 1.92 -20.45
CA PRO A 289 7.37 0.77 -21.05
C PRO A 289 8.82 0.74 -20.55
N SER A 290 9.27 -0.43 -20.12
CA SER A 290 10.57 -0.72 -19.49
C SER A 290 11.72 0.03 -20.19
N GLY A 291 12.17 1.17 -19.65
CA GLY A 291 13.20 2.04 -20.25
C GLY A 291 13.34 3.43 -19.61
N GLY A 292 12.44 3.85 -18.71
CA GLY A 292 12.45 5.17 -18.09
C GLY A 292 13.47 5.31 -16.94
N ARG A 293 14.14 6.45 -16.87
CA ARG A 293 15.15 6.81 -15.86
C ARG A 293 14.62 6.69 -14.44
N GLN A 294 15.34 5.95 -13.61
CA GLN A 294 15.12 5.94 -12.16
C GLN A 294 15.37 7.35 -11.60
N TRP A 295 14.35 7.92 -10.96
CA TRP A 295 14.53 9.12 -10.14
C TRP A 295 15.13 8.68 -8.80
N THR A 296 16.32 9.21 -8.50
CA THR A 296 16.98 8.99 -7.21
C THR A 296 16.19 9.70 -6.12
N THR A 297 15.70 8.93 -5.13
CA THR A 297 15.22 9.47 -3.87
C THR A 297 16.38 10.19 -3.18
N THR A 298 16.31 11.51 -3.06
CA THR A 298 17.21 12.27 -2.18
C THR A 298 16.83 11.90 -0.75
N SER A 299 17.58 10.98 -0.14
CA SER A 299 17.44 10.66 1.27
C SER A 299 17.97 11.88 2.06
N ALA A 300 17.07 12.63 2.69
CA ALA A 300 17.46 13.53 3.75
C ALA A 300 18.03 12.68 4.90
N ARG A 301 19.34 12.75 5.11
CA ARG A 301 19.98 12.20 6.31
C ARG A 301 19.46 12.96 7.53
N PRO A 302 19.04 12.28 8.60
CA PRO A 302 18.85 12.96 9.87
C PRO A 302 20.22 13.42 10.36
N SER A 303 20.36 14.72 10.61
CA SER A 303 21.53 15.30 11.25
C SER A 303 21.61 14.79 12.71
N ALA A 304 22.56 13.91 12.97
CA ALA A 304 22.96 13.56 14.33
C ALA A 304 23.76 14.73 14.92
N GLY A 305 23.12 15.46 15.81
CA GLY A 305 23.83 16.40 16.70
C GLY A 305 24.58 15.63 17.79
N PRO A 306 25.78 16.07 18.20
CA PRO A 306 26.55 15.40 19.23
C PRO A 306 26.03 15.74 20.63
N THR A 307 25.49 14.79 21.36
CA THR A 307 25.31 14.88 22.78
C THR A 307 26.59 14.43 23.48
N SER A 308 27.40 15.41 23.92
CA SER A 308 28.50 15.19 24.85
C SER A 308 27.92 14.96 26.26
N TYR A 309 28.07 13.77 26.80
CA TYR A 309 27.96 13.55 28.23
C TYR A 309 29.34 13.72 28.85
N ALA A 310 29.51 14.83 29.60
CA ALA A 310 30.63 15.00 30.49
C ALA A 310 30.38 14.18 31.75
N SER A 311 31.30 13.27 32.05
CA SER A 311 31.42 12.62 33.37
C SER A 311 32.04 13.60 34.34
N THR A 312 31.39 13.85 35.47
CA THR A 312 32.01 14.41 36.68
C THR A 312 31.89 13.40 37.80
N SER A 313 33.06 12.89 38.18
CA SER A 313 33.29 12.17 39.44
C SER A 313 33.47 13.18 40.56
N ALA A 314 32.78 12.97 41.66
CA ALA A 314 33.23 13.17 43.03
C ALA A 314 32.25 12.43 43.97
#